data_188dd67326391c5d84ef29fa02ebab34
#
_entry.id   188dd67326391c5d84ef29fa02ebab34
#
_cell.length_a   1.000
_cell.length_b   1.000
_cell.length_c   1.000
_cell.angle_alpha   90.00
_cell.angle_beta   90.00
_cell.angle_gamma   90.00
#
_symmetry.space_group_name_H-M   'P 1'
#
loop_
_entity.id
_entity.type
_entity.pdbx_description
1 polymer ?
#
loop_
_entity_poly.entity_id
_entity_poly.type
_entity_poly.pdbx_seq_one_letter_code
_entity_poly.pdbx_strand_id
1 'polypeptide(L)'
;MSITARAVTLVEPYKLEVREYEVPPLQPGGLLVKMEMSGICGTDKHTYRGETTQYGGTVNEQISPFPLICGHENVGIVVDIRAGAEDFYGEPIQEGDRITMCPDVVCGKCHNCRHIFAYSWCENWRGYGNSFRASEEPLMGGWSEYMVIIPEAFVYKVPEGLRPELAVYTEIMACTYALDKAKEFSSIASEGFLTDDSVLIQGVGPLGLAHLIKARMMGAGQIIVTDRSEYRLRMAEKFGADEVIHVGSTSRDERVQLVYDRTKGRGVDVAIECVGYPEAFPEGIEMIRRGGMYILEGMFVDVGEIPVNPHLLVSKSLRLIGLSNHPFTGYGPSMDLMLRYQDQMPLDRFVTHRFGLDQAEQAMGTALGHQCMKVVFTPWD
;
A
#
# COMPACT_ATOMS: atom_id res chain seq x y z
N MET A 1 -11.38 -20.94 28.63
CA MET A 1 -12.17 -19.68 28.61
C MET A 1 -12.11 -19.18 27.20
N SER A 2 -13.23 -18.78 26.60
CA SER A 2 -13.19 -18.09 25.31
C SER A 2 -12.52 -16.72 25.49
N ILE A 3 -11.61 -16.37 24.59
CA ILE A 3 -11.01 -15.04 24.55
C ILE A 3 -11.98 -14.15 23.78
N THR A 4 -12.31 -12.98 24.33
CA THR A 4 -13.08 -11.95 23.66
C THR A 4 -12.12 -10.82 23.25
N ALA A 5 -12.31 -10.27 22.06
CA ALA A 5 -11.51 -9.20 21.50
C ALA A 5 -12.39 -8.04 21.03
N ARG A 6 -11.94 -6.82 21.27
CA ARG A 6 -12.58 -5.61 20.74
C ARG A 6 -12.04 -5.32 19.34
N ALA A 7 -12.91 -4.85 18.46
CA ALA A 7 -12.54 -4.44 17.12
C ALA A 7 -13.37 -3.24 16.64
N VAL A 8 -12.77 -2.37 15.86
CA VAL A 8 -13.47 -1.33 15.12
C VAL A 8 -14.11 -1.98 13.90
N THR A 9 -15.43 -1.97 13.90
CA THR A 9 -16.27 -2.58 12.85
C THR A 9 -16.89 -1.49 11.99
N LEU A 10 -16.68 -1.53 10.72
CA LEU A 10 -17.41 -0.74 9.73
C LEU A 10 -18.74 -1.44 9.47
N VAL A 11 -19.81 -0.89 10.03
CA VAL A 11 -21.15 -1.52 10.04
C VAL A 11 -21.87 -1.29 8.72
N GLU A 12 -21.74 -0.08 8.24
CA GLU A 12 -22.27 0.43 6.97
C GLU A 12 -21.43 1.65 6.57
N PRO A 13 -21.54 2.18 5.36
CA PRO A 13 -20.82 3.37 4.96
C PRO A 13 -20.95 4.51 5.97
N TYR A 14 -19.84 5.15 6.29
CA TYR A 14 -19.70 6.26 7.26
C TYR A 14 -20.04 5.91 8.71
N LYS A 15 -20.10 4.61 9.08
CA LYS A 15 -20.46 4.22 10.44
C LYS A 15 -19.50 3.19 11.02
N LEU A 16 -18.67 3.62 11.96
CA LEU A 16 -17.77 2.79 12.74
C LEU A 16 -18.35 2.52 14.14
N GLU A 17 -18.23 1.29 14.62
CA GLU A 17 -18.59 0.89 15.97
C GLU A 17 -17.50 -0.01 16.57
N VAL A 18 -17.16 0.20 17.83
CA VAL A 18 -16.33 -0.77 18.56
C VAL A 18 -17.24 -1.89 19.02
N ARG A 19 -16.94 -3.12 18.61
CA ARG A 19 -17.69 -4.33 18.97
C ARG A 19 -16.77 -5.37 19.58
N GLU A 20 -17.36 -6.24 20.38
CA GLU A 20 -16.70 -7.40 20.96
C GLU A 20 -17.03 -8.66 20.13
N TYR A 21 -15.99 -9.46 19.92
CA TYR A 21 -16.05 -10.71 19.17
C TYR A 21 -15.39 -11.83 19.97
N GLU A 22 -16.01 -12.99 20.03
CA GLU A 22 -15.32 -14.19 20.49
C GLU A 22 -14.24 -14.59 19.50
N VAL A 23 -13.05 -14.91 19.98
CA VAL A 23 -11.99 -15.47 19.13
C VAL A 23 -12.41 -16.86 18.68
N PRO A 24 -12.57 -17.10 17.37
CA PRO A 24 -12.98 -18.42 16.87
C PRO A 24 -11.87 -19.46 17.11
N PRO A 25 -12.22 -20.75 17.14
CA PRO A 25 -11.23 -21.82 17.19
C PRO A 25 -10.27 -21.74 16.01
N LEU A 26 -8.98 -21.76 16.29
CA LEU A 26 -7.96 -21.76 15.23
C LEU A 26 -7.94 -23.09 14.49
N GLN A 27 -7.81 -23.03 13.16
CA GLN A 27 -7.58 -24.19 12.32
C GLN A 27 -6.10 -24.67 12.45
N PRO A 28 -5.77 -25.93 12.11
CA PRO A 28 -4.37 -26.36 12.00
C PRO A 28 -3.60 -25.44 11.06
N GLY A 29 -2.43 -24.96 11.49
CA GLY A 29 -1.65 -23.95 10.78
C GLY A 29 -2.09 -22.49 11.00
N GLY A 30 -3.22 -22.27 11.68
CA GLY A 30 -3.71 -20.92 11.98
C GLY A 30 -3.04 -20.29 13.19
N LEU A 31 -3.07 -18.96 13.27
CA LEU A 31 -2.46 -18.15 14.32
C LEU A 31 -3.48 -17.21 14.96
N LEU A 32 -3.26 -16.89 16.22
CA LEU A 32 -3.85 -15.72 16.89
C LEU A 32 -2.76 -14.68 17.12
N VAL A 33 -2.97 -13.48 16.60
CA VAL A 33 -1.99 -12.39 16.69
C VAL A 33 -2.56 -11.28 17.57
N LYS A 34 -1.81 -10.92 18.62
CA LYS A 34 -2.08 -9.71 19.40
C LYS A 34 -1.56 -8.53 18.59
N MET A 35 -2.45 -7.66 18.17
CA MET A 35 -2.11 -6.54 17.31
C MET A 35 -1.31 -5.48 18.07
N GLU A 36 -0.17 -5.07 17.55
CA GLU A 36 0.58 -3.90 18.04
C GLU A 36 0.15 -2.64 17.32
N MET A 37 0.01 -2.71 15.98
CA MET A 37 -0.44 -1.60 15.14
C MET A 37 -1.14 -2.10 13.90
N SER A 38 -2.10 -1.29 13.42
CA SER A 38 -2.74 -1.47 12.10
C SER A 38 -2.94 -0.12 11.43
N GLY A 39 -2.50 0.01 10.17
CA GLY A 39 -2.61 1.23 9.39
C GLY A 39 -4.00 1.49 8.84
N ILE A 40 -4.27 2.77 8.53
CA ILE A 40 -5.42 3.18 7.70
C ILE A 40 -4.91 3.48 6.30
N CYS A 41 -5.34 2.66 5.34
CA CYS A 41 -4.97 2.77 3.93
C CYS A 41 -5.96 3.62 3.11
N GLY A 42 -5.63 3.89 1.86
CA GLY A 42 -6.54 4.44 0.85
C GLY A 42 -7.78 3.58 0.66
N THR A 43 -7.60 2.27 0.56
CA THR A 43 -8.67 1.28 0.42
C THR A 43 -9.69 1.33 1.56
N ASP A 44 -9.22 1.46 2.81
CA ASP A 44 -10.13 1.59 3.97
C ASP A 44 -10.99 2.86 3.88
N LYS A 45 -10.43 3.97 3.37
CA LYS A 45 -11.16 5.23 3.16
C LYS A 45 -12.22 5.12 2.08
N HIS A 46 -11.93 4.39 1.00
CA HIS A 46 -12.90 4.08 -0.05
C HIS A 46 -14.03 3.22 0.50
N THR A 47 -13.68 2.14 1.21
CA THR A 47 -14.65 1.24 1.85
C THR A 47 -15.53 1.99 2.87
N TYR A 48 -14.94 2.89 3.68
CA TYR A 48 -15.67 3.75 4.61
C TYR A 48 -16.71 4.63 3.91
N ARG A 49 -16.43 5.13 2.70
CA ARG A 49 -17.37 5.92 1.90
C ARG A 49 -18.42 5.09 1.18
N GLY A 50 -18.34 3.77 1.22
CA GLY A 50 -19.22 2.87 0.48
C GLY A 50 -18.75 2.58 -0.95
N GLU A 51 -17.54 2.99 -1.32
CA GLU A 51 -16.88 2.67 -2.57
C GLU A 51 -16.22 1.29 -2.43
N THR A 52 -17.03 0.24 -2.51
CA THR A 52 -16.67 -1.12 -2.05
C THR A 52 -16.33 -2.09 -3.15
N THR A 53 -16.44 -1.70 -4.42
CA THR A 53 -16.14 -2.57 -5.56
C THR A 53 -14.63 -2.74 -5.70
N GLN A 54 -14.17 -3.97 -5.48
CA GLN A 54 -12.79 -4.38 -5.70
C GLN A 54 -12.66 -4.97 -7.10
N TYR A 55 -11.56 -4.71 -7.81
CA TYR A 55 -11.28 -5.23 -9.15
C TYR A 55 -12.42 -5.00 -10.17
N GLY A 56 -13.10 -3.86 -10.09
CA GLY A 56 -14.21 -3.48 -10.95
C GLY A 56 -13.88 -3.65 -12.45
N GLY A 57 -14.87 -4.13 -13.23
CA GLY A 57 -14.71 -4.40 -14.64
C GLY A 57 -13.90 -5.65 -15.00
N THR A 58 -13.50 -6.46 -14.02
CA THR A 58 -12.79 -7.73 -14.24
C THR A 58 -13.63 -8.94 -13.82
N VAL A 59 -13.19 -10.14 -14.19
CA VAL A 59 -13.84 -11.39 -13.73
C VAL A 59 -13.71 -11.63 -12.24
N ASN A 60 -12.86 -10.87 -11.56
CA ASN A 60 -12.62 -10.95 -10.12
C ASN A 60 -13.35 -9.85 -9.34
N GLU A 61 -14.25 -9.12 -9.99
CA GLU A 61 -15.03 -8.09 -9.33
C GLU A 61 -15.78 -8.65 -8.12
N GLN A 62 -15.59 -8.01 -6.99
CA GLN A 62 -16.29 -8.33 -5.75
C GLN A 62 -16.60 -7.06 -4.96
N ILE A 63 -17.66 -7.16 -4.17
CA ILE A 63 -18.12 -6.08 -3.31
C ILE A 63 -17.73 -6.41 -1.87
N SER A 64 -17.02 -5.50 -1.20
CA SER A 64 -16.71 -5.66 0.22
C SER A 64 -17.99 -5.77 1.05
N PRO A 65 -18.12 -6.81 1.89
CA PRO A 65 -19.34 -7.02 2.68
C PRO A 65 -19.40 -6.10 3.89
N PHE A 66 -20.61 -5.79 4.36
CA PHE A 66 -20.83 -5.19 5.67
C PHE A 66 -21.58 -6.17 6.58
N PRO A 67 -21.33 -6.15 7.91
CA PRO A 67 -20.26 -5.45 8.61
C PRO A 67 -18.89 -6.10 8.37
N LEU A 68 -17.80 -5.29 8.37
CA LEU A 68 -16.45 -5.82 8.29
C LEU A 68 -15.50 -5.11 9.26
N ILE A 69 -14.39 -5.77 9.61
CA ILE A 69 -13.27 -5.19 10.36
C ILE A 69 -12.20 -4.85 9.34
N CYS A 70 -11.90 -3.56 9.16
CA CYS A 70 -10.87 -3.08 8.24
C CYS A 70 -9.45 -3.25 8.80
N GLY A 71 -8.46 -2.77 8.06
CA GLY A 71 -7.04 -2.81 8.42
C GLY A 71 -6.31 -4.01 7.81
N HIS A 72 -5.44 -3.69 6.85
CA HIS A 72 -4.64 -4.68 6.11
C HIS A 72 -3.13 -4.37 6.14
N GLU A 73 -2.72 -3.27 6.76
CA GLU A 73 -1.33 -2.92 7.04
C GLU A 73 -1.05 -3.26 8.51
N ASN A 74 -0.51 -4.42 8.81
CA ASN A 74 -0.57 -5.03 10.13
C ASN A 74 0.79 -5.44 10.69
N VAL A 75 0.98 -5.23 11.99
CA VAL A 75 2.07 -5.81 12.77
C VAL A 75 1.56 -6.24 14.14
N GLY A 76 2.00 -7.39 14.63
CA GLY A 76 1.60 -7.90 15.94
C GLY A 76 2.44 -9.08 16.40
N ILE A 77 2.13 -9.56 17.60
CA ILE A 77 2.83 -10.68 18.27
C ILE A 77 1.95 -11.93 18.23
N VAL A 78 2.50 -13.04 17.82
CA VAL A 78 1.83 -14.34 17.86
C VAL A 78 1.62 -14.77 19.32
N VAL A 79 0.36 -15.04 19.72
CA VAL A 79 -0.01 -15.40 21.10
C VAL A 79 -0.66 -16.77 21.23
N ASP A 80 -1.16 -17.34 20.15
CA ASP A 80 -1.60 -18.75 20.07
C ASP A 80 -1.33 -19.26 18.66
N ILE A 81 -0.97 -20.52 18.56
CA ILE A 81 -0.55 -21.17 17.31
C ILE A 81 -1.06 -22.59 17.23
N ARG A 82 -1.51 -23.02 16.06
CA ARG A 82 -1.81 -24.41 15.76
C ARG A 82 -0.69 -25.07 14.98
N ALA A 83 -0.48 -26.35 15.23
CA ALA A 83 0.63 -27.12 14.64
C ALA A 83 0.70 -26.97 13.10
N GLY A 84 1.91 -26.80 12.59
CA GLY A 84 2.19 -26.67 11.15
C GLY A 84 2.18 -25.24 10.61
N ALA A 85 2.16 -24.22 11.46
CA ALA A 85 2.29 -22.84 11.00
C ALA A 85 3.76 -22.50 10.66
N GLU A 86 3.95 -22.00 9.45
CA GLU A 86 5.24 -21.57 8.91
C GLU A 86 5.07 -20.16 8.30
N ASP A 87 6.18 -19.42 8.23
CA ASP A 87 6.19 -18.17 7.50
C ASP A 87 6.28 -18.41 5.97
N PHE A 88 6.23 -17.34 5.20
CA PHE A 88 6.30 -17.39 3.73
C PHE A 88 7.55 -18.12 3.20
N TYR A 89 8.62 -18.16 3.97
CA TYR A 89 9.89 -18.81 3.60
C TYR A 89 10.01 -20.24 4.11
N GLY A 90 8.98 -20.76 4.78
CA GLY A 90 8.95 -22.13 5.35
C GLY A 90 9.62 -22.24 6.72
N GLU A 91 9.88 -21.13 7.38
CA GLU A 91 10.44 -21.14 8.74
C GLU A 91 9.32 -21.28 9.78
N PRO A 92 9.45 -22.18 10.77
CA PRO A 92 8.44 -22.37 11.80
C PRO A 92 8.15 -21.10 12.57
N ILE A 93 6.87 -20.79 12.78
CA ILE A 93 6.42 -19.69 13.63
C ILE A 93 6.26 -20.17 15.05
N GLN A 94 6.57 -19.32 16.02
CA GLN A 94 6.47 -19.57 17.45
C GLN A 94 5.68 -18.48 18.17
N GLU A 95 5.11 -18.82 19.34
CA GLU A 95 4.54 -17.80 20.22
C GLU A 95 5.63 -16.80 20.63
N GLY A 96 5.30 -15.52 20.61
CA GLY A 96 6.23 -14.42 20.83
C GLY A 96 6.88 -13.86 19.57
N ASP A 97 6.80 -14.56 18.42
CA ASP A 97 7.29 -14.00 17.16
C ASP A 97 6.48 -12.73 16.79
N ARG A 98 7.18 -11.65 16.42
CA ARG A 98 6.56 -10.50 15.79
C ARG A 98 6.42 -10.77 14.30
N ILE A 99 5.22 -10.58 13.79
CA ILE A 99 4.93 -10.82 12.37
C ILE A 99 4.22 -9.64 11.73
N THR A 100 4.37 -9.55 10.42
CA THR A 100 3.47 -8.87 9.49
C THR A 100 2.89 -9.89 8.52
N MET A 101 1.91 -9.50 7.72
CA MET A 101 1.27 -10.43 6.79
C MET A 101 0.90 -9.76 5.48
N CYS A 102 0.83 -10.56 4.42
CA CYS A 102 0.16 -10.18 3.20
C CYS A 102 -1.37 -10.24 3.41
N PRO A 103 -2.13 -9.18 3.15
CA PRO A 103 -3.58 -9.24 3.27
C PRO A 103 -4.24 -10.13 2.23
N ASP A 104 -3.58 -10.38 1.09
CA ASP A 104 -4.11 -11.17 -0.01
C ASP A 104 -4.02 -12.65 0.28
N VAL A 105 -5.17 -13.32 0.31
CA VAL A 105 -5.28 -14.76 0.43
C VAL A 105 -5.63 -15.35 -0.93
N VAL A 106 -4.74 -16.19 -1.45
CA VAL A 106 -4.90 -16.85 -2.75
C VAL A 106 -5.28 -18.31 -2.61
N CYS A 107 -6.11 -18.83 -3.50
CA CYS A 107 -6.64 -20.18 -3.39
C CYS A 107 -5.63 -21.28 -3.72
N GLY A 108 -4.49 -20.98 -4.34
CA GLY A 108 -3.44 -21.90 -4.74
C GLY A 108 -3.82 -22.91 -5.84
N LYS A 109 -5.07 -22.93 -6.34
CA LYS A 109 -5.60 -23.99 -7.23
C LYS A 109 -6.24 -23.50 -8.53
N CYS A 110 -6.61 -22.23 -8.66
CA CYS A 110 -7.15 -21.68 -9.91
C CYS A 110 -6.10 -21.61 -11.03
N HIS A 111 -6.52 -21.26 -12.24
CA HIS A 111 -5.62 -21.14 -13.38
C HIS A 111 -4.48 -20.16 -13.09
N ASN A 112 -4.82 -18.96 -12.62
CA ASN A 112 -3.84 -17.91 -12.36
C ASN A 112 -2.84 -18.31 -11.26
N CYS A 113 -3.29 -18.94 -10.15
CA CYS A 113 -2.40 -19.42 -9.12
C CYS A 113 -1.43 -20.51 -9.61
N ARG A 114 -1.87 -21.37 -10.53
CA ARG A 114 -1.07 -22.51 -11.00
C ARG A 114 -0.16 -22.20 -12.18
N HIS A 115 -0.48 -21.20 -13.00
CA HIS A 115 0.21 -20.93 -14.26
C HIS A 115 1.01 -19.63 -14.29
N ILE A 116 0.60 -18.62 -13.51
CA ILE A 116 1.23 -17.30 -13.55
C ILE A 116 1.62 -16.74 -12.17
N PHE A 117 1.66 -17.57 -11.15
CA PHE A 117 2.00 -17.14 -9.78
C PHE A 117 1.15 -15.95 -9.30
N ALA A 118 -0.17 -16.12 -9.37
CA ALA A 118 -1.10 -15.05 -9.02
C ALA A 118 -0.96 -14.61 -7.56
N TYR A 119 -0.93 -13.31 -7.37
CA TYR A 119 -1.26 -12.69 -6.10
C TYR A 119 -2.61 -11.99 -6.24
N SER A 120 -2.68 -10.78 -6.77
CA SER A 120 -3.95 -10.07 -6.99
C SER A 120 -4.85 -10.67 -8.09
N TRP A 121 -4.34 -11.59 -8.91
CA TRP A 121 -5.07 -12.18 -10.04
C TRP A 121 -5.71 -13.53 -9.72
N CYS A 122 -5.70 -13.95 -8.45
CA CYS A 122 -6.39 -15.18 -8.05
C CYS A 122 -7.89 -15.07 -8.32
N GLU A 123 -8.46 -16.03 -9.03
CA GLU A 123 -9.89 -16.07 -9.36
C GLU A 123 -10.80 -16.22 -8.12
N ASN A 124 -10.24 -16.66 -6.99
CA ASN A 124 -10.92 -16.81 -5.71
C ASN A 124 -10.19 -16.00 -4.63
N TRP A 125 -9.73 -14.82 -4.99
CA TRP A 125 -9.04 -13.92 -4.07
C TRP A 125 -9.93 -13.53 -2.89
N ARG A 126 -9.34 -13.47 -1.71
CA ARG A 126 -9.93 -12.91 -0.49
C ARG A 126 -8.91 -11.97 0.16
N GLY A 127 -9.36 -10.91 0.77
CA GLY A 127 -8.50 -9.91 1.40
C GLY A 127 -8.84 -9.63 2.85
N TYR A 128 -7.85 -9.71 3.73
CA TYR A 128 -7.97 -9.23 5.10
C TYR A 128 -8.34 -7.73 5.10
N GLY A 129 -9.26 -7.36 5.99
CA GLY A 129 -9.76 -5.99 6.04
C GLY A 129 -10.72 -5.60 4.91
N ASN A 130 -11.00 -6.49 3.94
CA ASN A 130 -11.74 -6.16 2.71
C ASN A 130 -12.91 -7.11 2.42
N SER A 131 -12.72 -8.43 2.50
CA SER A 131 -13.68 -9.39 1.95
C SER A 131 -14.28 -10.36 2.97
N PHE A 132 -13.89 -10.25 4.24
CA PHE A 132 -14.41 -11.09 5.31
C PHE A 132 -15.54 -10.39 6.06
N ARG A 133 -16.73 -10.94 6.02
CA ARG A 133 -17.88 -10.43 6.79
C ARG A 133 -17.70 -10.73 8.28
N ALA A 134 -17.62 -9.69 9.12
CA ALA A 134 -17.31 -9.84 10.54
C ALA A 134 -18.35 -10.67 11.34
N SER A 135 -19.59 -10.79 10.85
CA SER A 135 -20.61 -11.64 11.48
C SER A 135 -20.45 -13.14 11.20
N GLU A 136 -19.65 -13.51 10.19
CA GLU A 136 -19.43 -14.89 9.76
C GLU A 136 -17.99 -15.32 10.06
N GLU A 137 -17.04 -14.43 9.81
CA GLU A 137 -15.62 -14.63 10.02
C GLU A 137 -15.05 -13.42 10.77
N PRO A 138 -15.16 -13.40 12.11
CA PRO A 138 -14.70 -12.28 12.92
C PRO A 138 -13.18 -12.20 12.99
N LEU A 139 -12.67 -11.01 13.32
CA LEU A 139 -11.26 -10.73 13.56
C LEU A 139 -10.34 -10.99 12.35
N MET A 140 -10.87 -10.78 11.14
CA MET A 140 -10.16 -10.89 9.86
C MET A 140 -9.74 -9.51 9.33
N GLY A 141 -9.34 -8.62 10.22
CA GLY A 141 -8.80 -7.28 9.94
C GLY A 141 -8.10 -6.72 11.16
N GLY A 142 -7.11 -5.88 10.93
CA GLY A 142 -6.16 -5.44 11.96
C GLY A 142 -6.67 -4.34 12.89
N TRP A 143 -7.83 -3.73 12.61
CA TRP A 143 -8.41 -2.74 13.54
C TRP A 143 -9.07 -3.42 14.74
N SER A 144 -8.31 -4.29 15.40
CA SER A 144 -8.77 -5.15 16.48
C SER A 144 -7.66 -5.40 17.51
N GLU A 145 -8.01 -5.82 18.71
CA GLU A 145 -7.05 -6.23 19.73
C GLU A 145 -6.32 -7.52 19.33
N TYR A 146 -7.04 -8.44 18.71
CA TYR A 146 -6.51 -9.69 18.17
C TYR A 146 -6.97 -9.88 16.73
N MET A 147 -6.11 -10.48 15.91
CA MET A 147 -6.42 -10.88 14.55
C MET A 147 -6.19 -12.39 14.39
N VAL A 148 -7.16 -13.05 13.75
CA VAL A 148 -7.05 -14.46 13.40
C VAL A 148 -6.41 -14.58 12.03
N ILE A 149 -5.38 -15.40 11.92
CA ILE A 149 -4.72 -15.69 10.64
C ILE A 149 -5.03 -17.14 10.24
N ILE A 150 -5.65 -17.29 9.07
CA ILE A 150 -5.94 -18.60 8.48
C ILE A 150 -4.69 -19.21 7.85
N PRO A 151 -4.61 -20.54 7.75
CA PRO A 151 -3.39 -21.22 7.26
C PRO A 151 -3.00 -20.89 5.82
N GLU A 152 -3.93 -20.39 5.01
CA GLU A 152 -3.65 -19.99 3.62
C GLU A 152 -3.04 -18.59 3.49
N ALA A 153 -3.01 -17.80 4.57
CA ALA A 153 -2.43 -16.45 4.55
C ALA A 153 -0.90 -16.50 4.65
N PHE A 154 -0.23 -15.66 3.88
CA PHE A 154 1.21 -15.53 3.98
C PHE A 154 1.60 -14.56 5.09
N VAL A 155 2.40 -15.04 6.01
CA VAL A 155 2.96 -14.27 7.12
C VAL A 155 4.49 -14.19 7.02
N TYR A 156 5.05 -13.15 7.60
CA TYR A 156 6.49 -12.88 7.54
C TYR A 156 6.96 -12.49 8.93
N LYS A 157 8.03 -13.14 9.42
CA LYS A 157 8.66 -12.73 10.67
C LYS A 157 9.30 -11.35 10.49
N VAL A 158 9.04 -10.47 11.43
CA VAL A 158 9.69 -9.15 11.47
C VAL A 158 11.14 -9.34 11.94
N PRO A 159 12.14 -8.87 11.17
CA PRO A 159 13.53 -9.00 11.56
C PRO A 159 13.82 -8.35 12.92
N GLU A 160 14.71 -8.99 13.70
CA GLU A 160 15.17 -8.41 14.96
C GLU A 160 15.76 -7.02 14.73
N GLY A 161 15.39 -6.06 15.58
CA GLY A 161 15.82 -4.66 15.47
C GLY A 161 14.95 -3.78 14.60
N LEU A 162 14.04 -4.32 13.79
CA LEU A 162 13.04 -3.52 13.09
C LEU A 162 11.89 -3.17 14.05
N ARG A 163 11.71 -1.87 14.28
CA ARG A 163 10.68 -1.36 15.21
C ARG A 163 9.28 -1.58 14.67
N PRO A 164 8.25 -1.82 15.53
CA PRO A 164 6.86 -2.01 15.09
C PRO A 164 6.34 -0.85 14.23
N GLU A 165 6.73 0.38 14.56
CA GLU A 165 6.37 1.58 13.82
C GLU A 165 6.87 1.59 12.37
N LEU A 166 7.88 0.80 12.06
CA LEU A 166 8.38 0.60 10.71
C LEU A 166 7.78 -0.67 10.09
N ALA A 167 7.67 -1.74 10.88
CA ALA A 167 7.10 -3.00 10.40
C ALA A 167 5.66 -2.87 9.90
N VAL A 168 4.86 -1.94 10.46
CA VAL A 168 3.50 -1.65 9.98
C VAL A 168 3.45 -1.11 8.54
N TYR A 169 4.58 -0.62 8.00
CA TYR A 169 4.65 -0.16 6.59
C TYR A 169 5.01 -1.25 5.60
N THR A 170 5.31 -2.46 6.05
CA THR A 170 5.82 -3.52 5.17
C THR A 170 4.91 -3.74 3.97
N GLU A 171 3.61 -3.71 4.18
CA GLU A 171 2.62 -3.86 3.11
C GLU A 171 2.79 -2.75 2.06
N ILE A 172 2.72 -1.49 2.47
CA ILE A 172 2.82 -0.36 1.55
C ILE A 172 4.23 -0.23 0.92
N MET A 173 5.27 -0.66 1.62
CA MET A 173 6.62 -0.73 1.04
C MET A 173 6.71 -1.85 0.00
N ALA A 174 5.96 -2.96 0.15
CA ALA A 174 5.86 -4.00 -0.87
C ALA A 174 5.18 -3.49 -2.15
N CYS A 175 4.24 -2.55 -2.07
CA CYS A 175 3.67 -1.86 -3.24
C CYS A 175 4.75 -1.17 -4.08
N THR A 176 5.83 -0.66 -3.47
CA THR A 176 6.93 -0.02 -4.20
C THR A 176 7.71 -0.95 -5.14
N TYR A 177 7.33 -2.23 -5.22
CA TYR A 177 7.80 -3.17 -6.23
C TYR A 177 7.56 -2.67 -7.68
N ALA A 178 6.69 -1.69 -7.84
CA ALA A 178 6.54 -0.93 -9.07
C ALA A 178 7.88 -0.42 -9.63
N LEU A 179 8.77 0.11 -8.78
CA LEU A 179 10.10 0.57 -9.18
C LEU A 179 11.03 -0.58 -9.57
N ASP A 180 10.94 -1.73 -8.92
CA ASP A 180 11.69 -2.93 -9.32
C ASP A 180 11.24 -3.40 -10.70
N LYS A 181 9.93 -3.33 -11.00
CA LYS A 181 9.40 -3.61 -12.33
C LYS A 181 9.92 -2.62 -13.38
N ALA A 182 10.03 -1.34 -13.05
CA ALA A 182 10.64 -0.35 -13.93
C ALA A 182 12.07 -0.75 -14.35
N LYS A 183 12.81 -1.39 -13.45
CA LYS A 183 14.15 -1.90 -13.72
C LYS A 183 14.17 -3.16 -14.58
N GLU A 184 13.23 -4.08 -14.38
CA GLU A 184 13.12 -5.33 -15.16
C GLU A 184 12.79 -5.11 -16.63
N PHE A 185 12.03 -4.06 -16.95
CA PHE A 185 11.63 -3.75 -18.33
C PHE A 185 12.69 -2.97 -19.13
N SER A 186 13.95 -3.05 -18.73
CA SER A 186 15.05 -2.44 -19.48
C SER A 186 15.36 -3.22 -20.76
N SER A 187 15.77 -2.50 -21.79
CA SER A 187 16.27 -3.06 -23.05
C SER A 187 17.30 -2.10 -23.65
N ILE A 188 18.02 -2.52 -24.70
CA ILE A 188 18.96 -1.64 -25.42
C ILE A 188 18.27 -0.38 -25.95
N ALA A 189 16.99 -0.48 -26.30
CA ALA A 189 16.21 0.66 -26.79
C ALA A 189 15.49 1.46 -25.70
N SER A 190 15.43 0.91 -24.49
CA SER A 190 14.72 1.55 -23.37
C SER A 190 15.32 1.04 -22.06
N GLU A 191 16.12 1.86 -21.42
CA GLU A 191 16.96 1.49 -20.26
C GLU A 191 16.13 1.48 -18.99
N GLY A 192 15.06 1.18 -18.71
CA GLY A 192 14.34 1.04 -17.43
C GLY A 192 14.73 2.12 -16.43
N PHE A 193 14.78 1.76 -15.17
CA PHE A 193 15.26 2.61 -14.08
C PHE A 193 16.74 2.35 -13.81
N LEU A 194 17.57 3.38 -14.01
CA LEU A 194 19.00 3.36 -13.72
C LEU A 194 19.33 4.24 -12.52
N THR A 195 20.50 4.02 -11.94
CA THR A 195 21.07 4.98 -10.98
C THR A 195 21.23 6.33 -11.64
N ASP A 196 20.86 7.40 -10.94
CA ASP A 196 20.86 8.79 -11.40
C ASP A 196 19.68 9.19 -12.33
N ASP A 197 18.75 8.30 -12.60
CA ASP A 197 17.53 8.63 -13.33
C ASP A 197 16.61 9.58 -12.53
N SER A 198 15.79 10.33 -13.27
CA SER A 198 14.76 11.21 -12.71
C SER A 198 13.43 10.50 -12.52
N VAL A 199 12.83 10.69 -11.36
CA VAL A 199 11.53 10.09 -11.00
C VAL A 199 10.52 11.19 -10.67
N LEU A 200 9.36 11.15 -11.31
CA LEU A 200 8.19 11.94 -10.93
C LEU A 200 7.22 11.08 -10.12
N ILE A 201 6.77 11.57 -8.98
CA ILE A 201 5.73 10.94 -8.18
C ILE A 201 4.53 11.89 -8.10
N GLN A 202 3.44 11.50 -8.75
CA GLN A 202 2.19 12.25 -8.70
C GLN A 202 1.39 11.79 -7.49
N GLY A 203 1.21 12.70 -6.52
CA GLY A 203 0.64 12.40 -5.21
C GLY A 203 1.66 11.82 -4.24
N VAL A 204 1.95 12.56 -3.17
CA VAL A 204 2.89 12.14 -2.14
C VAL A 204 2.19 11.87 -0.80
N GLY A 205 1.03 11.20 -0.91
CA GLY A 205 0.39 10.51 0.23
C GLY A 205 1.26 9.32 0.70
N PRO A 206 0.74 8.45 1.57
CA PRO A 206 1.52 7.31 2.09
C PRO A 206 2.16 6.45 0.99
N LEU A 207 1.42 6.10 -0.06
CA LEU A 207 1.94 5.31 -1.18
C LEU A 207 3.05 6.07 -1.93
N GLY A 208 2.81 7.32 -2.31
CA GLY A 208 3.82 8.11 -3.02
C GLY A 208 5.05 8.40 -2.17
N LEU A 209 4.91 8.59 -0.85
CA LEU A 209 6.06 8.74 0.05
C LEU A 209 6.86 7.44 0.16
N ALA A 210 6.22 6.27 0.17
CA ALA A 210 6.90 4.99 0.11
C ALA A 210 7.71 4.85 -1.19
N HIS A 211 7.15 5.25 -2.33
CA HIS A 211 7.87 5.28 -3.60
C HIS A 211 9.05 6.27 -3.61
N LEU A 212 8.89 7.45 -3.00
CA LEU A 212 9.98 8.41 -2.84
C LEU A 212 11.14 7.78 -2.04
N ILE A 213 10.83 7.16 -0.90
CA ILE A 213 11.81 6.45 -0.07
C ILE A 213 12.52 5.37 -0.90
N LYS A 214 11.76 4.52 -1.56
CA LYS A 214 12.31 3.43 -2.40
C LYS A 214 13.16 3.98 -3.55
N ALA A 215 12.69 4.99 -4.28
CA ALA A 215 13.42 5.60 -5.39
C ALA A 215 14.77 6.17 -4.93
N ARG A 216 14.79 6.86 -3.79
CA ARG A 216 16.02 7.41 -3.21
C ARG A 216 16.98 6.29 -2.82
N MET A 217 16.51 5.22 -2.19
CA MET A 217 17.32 4.05 -1.83
C MET A 217 17.84 3.29 -3.06
N MET A 218 17.12 3.31 -4.18
CA MET A 218 17.57 2.70 -5.45
C MET A 218 18.53 3.59 -6.25
N GLY A 219 18.82 4.81 -5.78
CA GLY A 219 19.80 5.70 -6.40
C GLY A 219 19.21 6.66 -7.44
N ALA A 220 17.94 7.04 -7.32
CA ALA A 220 17.38 8.12 -8.14
C ALA A 220 18.21 9.40 -7.99
N GLY A 221 18.63 9.99 -9.11
CA GLY A 221 19.40 11.22 -9.15
C GLY A 221 18.54 12.44 -8.85
N GLN A 222 17.30 12.42 -9.32
CA GLN A 222 16.34 13.49 -9.09
C GLN A 222 14.95 12.92 -8.81
N ILE A 223 14.30 13.40 -7.75
CA ILE A 223 12.92 13.05 -7.41
C ILE A 223 12.07 14.31 -7.37
N ILE A 224 11.09 14.39 -8.28
CA ILE A 224 10.11 15.46 -8.37
C ILE A 224 8.79 14.91 -7.83
N VAL A 225 8.11 15.63 -6.95
CA VAL A 225 6.81 15.23 -6.43
C VAL A 225 5.76 16.28 -6.64
N THR A 226 4.52 15.87 -6.88
CA THR A 226 3.37 16.77 -6.95
C THR A 226 2.32 16.38 -5.92
N ASP A 227 1.73 17.32 -5.21
CA ASP A 227 0.59 17.10 -4.31
C ASP A 227 -0.18 18.42 -4.14
N ARG A 228 -1.42 18.32 -3.67
CA ARG A 228 -2.21 19.50 -3.28
C ARG A 228 -2.07 19.86 -1.80
N SER A 229 -1.43 19.01 -1.00
CA SER A 229 -1.21 19.22 0.43
C SER A 229 0.19 19.77 0.69
N GLU A 230 0.30 21.01 1.13
CA GLU A 230 1.57 21.58 1.57
C GLU A 230 2.23 20.77 2.70
N TYR A 231 1.42 20.17 3.60
CA TYR A 231 1.95 19.32 4.67
C TYR A 231 2.70 18.12 4.08
N ARG A 232 2.12 17.43 3.10
CA ARG A 232 2.71 16.27 2.46
C ARG A 232 3.93 16.64 1.63
N LEU A 233 3.89 17.77 0.94
CA LEU A 233 5.05 18.29 0.21
C LEU A 233 6.23 18.57 1.15
N ARG A 234 5.99 19.24 2.28
CA ARG A 234 7.03 19.45 3.32
C ARG A 234 7.56 18.13 3.91
N MET A 235 6.72 17.11 4.01
CA MET A 235 7.19 15.77 4.41
C MET A 235 8.07 15.17 3.32
N ALA A 236 7.66 15.25 2.06
CA ALA A 236 8.45 14.74 0.94
C ALA A 236 9.86 15.37 0.88
N GLU A 237 9.99 16.67 1.11
CA GLU A 237 11.31 17.34 1.22
C GLU A 237 12.17 16.71 2.32
N LYS A 238 11.60 16.42 3.50
CA LYS A 238 12.34 15.79 4.61
C LYS A 238 12.80 14.37 4.29
N PHE A 239 12.08 13.68 3.41
CA PHE A 239 12.43 12.33 2.95
C PHE A 239 13.31 12.35 1.69
N GLY A 240 13.67 13.53 1.18
CA GLY A 240 14.64 13.67 0.12
C GLY A 240 14.06 13.91 -1.27
N ALA A 241 12.85 14.47 -1.40
CA ALA A 241 12.41 15.05 -2.67
C ALA A 241 13.30 16.25 -3.04
N ASP A 242 13.73 16.32 -4.29
CA ASP A 242 14.58 17.42 -4.80
C ASP A 242 13.73 18.60 -5.27
N GLU A 243 12.52 18.33 -5.73
CA GLU A 243 11.56 19.35 -6.15
C GLU A 243 10.16 18.98 -5.70
N VAL A 244 9.44 19.94 -5.15
CA VAL A 244 8.04 19.78 -4.75
C VAL A 244 7.17 20.78 -5.50
N ILE A 245 6.08 20.32 -6.10
CA ILE A 245 5.18 21.15 -6.91
C ILE A 245 3.77 21.08 -6.29
N HIS A 246 3.27 22.23 -5.85
CA HIS A 246 1.94 22.34 -5.26
C HIS A 246 0.88 22.46 -6.36
N VAL A 247 0.05 21.43 -6.52
CA VAL A 247 -0.95 21.33 -7.60
C VAL A 247 -2.00 22.45 -7.54
N GLY A 248 -2.38 22.89 -6.33
CA GLY A 248 -3.39 23.93 -6.16
C GLY A 248 -2.93 25.35 -6.49
N SER A 249 -1.61 25.60 -6.56
CA SER A 249 -1.03 26.92 -6.87
C SER A 249 -0.42 27.00 -8.27
N THR A 250 -0.48 25.93 -9.05
CA THR A 250 0.08 25.84 -10.40
C THR A 250 -0.96 25.30 -11.38
N SER A 251 -0.97 25.82 -12.58
CA SER A 251 -1.71 25.22 -13.71
C SER A 251 -1.01 23.95 -14.22
N ARG A 252 -1.72 23.14 -15.01
CA ARG A 252 -1.14 21.97 -15.68
C ARG A 252 0.07 22.35 -16.53
N ASP A 253 -0.03 23.38 -17.37
CA ASP A 253 1.04 23.79 -18.26
C ASP A 253 2.28 24.26 -17.49
N GLU A 254 2.09 24.99 -16.38
CA GLU A 254 3.19 25.38 -15.50
C GLU A 254 3.87 24.15 -14.86
N ARG A 255 3.12 23.16 -14.42
CA ARG A 255 3.70 21.93 -13.85
C ARG A 255 4.49 21.14 -14.87
N VAL A 256 3.94 20.99 -16.08
CA VAL A 256 4.65 20.34 -17.20
C VAL A 256 5.95 21.10 -17.51
N GLN A 257 5.87 22.43 -17.61
CA GLN A 257 7.05 23.25 -17.89
C GLN A 257 8.11 23.14 -16.79
N LEU A 258 7.70 23.16 -15.50
CA LEU A 258 8.61 23.00 -14.37
C LEU A 258 9.37 21.65 -14.45
N VAL A 259 8.68 20.56 -14.77
CA VAL A 259 9.33 19.25 -14.94
C VAL A 259 10.34 19.28 -16.08
N TYR A 260 10.01 19.89 -17.22
CA TYR A 260 10.97 20.04 -18.33
C TYR A 260 12.17 20.89 -17.95
N ASP A 261 11.97 22.00 -17.24
CA ASP A 261 13.04 22.86 -16.79
C ASP A 261 14.02 22.12 -15.85
N ARG A 262 13.48 21.30 -14.94
CA ARG A 262 14.29 20.47 -14.01
C ARG A 262 14.99 19.29 -14.67
N THR A 263 14.52 18.85 -15.83
CA THR A 263 15.05 17.68 -16.56
C THR A 263 15.79 18.06 -17.84
N LYS A 264 16.31 19.29 -17.92
CA LYS A 264 17.06 19.79 -19.08
C LYS A 264 16.27 19.70 -20.40
N GLY A 265 14.98 19.97 -20.35
CA GLY A 265 14.07 19.94 -21.49
C GLY A 265 13.67 18.55 -21.98
N ARG A 266 13.96 17.48 -21.24
CA ARG A 266 13.70 16.09 -21.69
C ARG A 266 12.41 15.48 -21.16
N GLY A 267 12.01 15.81 -19.95
CA GLY A 267 11.02 15.09 -19.13
C GLY A 267 11.70 14.02 -18.27
N VAL A 268 10.94 13.42 -17.35
CA VAL A 268 11.45 12.41 -16.40
C VAL A 268 11.61 11.03 -17.03
N ASP A 269 12.50 10.22 -16.49
CA ASP A 269 12.75 8.84 -16.92
C ASP A 269 11.61 7.91 -16.53
N VAL A 270 11.14 8.04 -15.30
CA VAL A 270 10.02 7.25 -14.74
C VAL A 270 9.03 8.20 -14.07
N ALA A 271 7.74 7.99 -14.31
CA ALA A 271 6.67 8.61 -13.54
C ALA A 271 5.83 7.55 -12.86
N ILE A 272 5.34 7.85 -11.65
CA ILE A 272 4.46 6.98 -10.87
C ILE A 272 3.24 7.78 -10.45
N GLU A 273 2.07 7.28 -10.78
CA GLU A 273 0.79 7.84 -10.37
C GLU A 273 0.33 7.18 -9.06
N CYS A 274 0.21 7.98 -8.00
CA CYS A 274 -0.20 7.59 -6.65
C CYS A 274 -1.36 8.45 -6.12
N VAL A 275 -2.03 9.21 -7.00
CA VAL A 275 -3.11 10.14 -6.62
C VAL A 275 -4.47 9.46 -6.62
N GLY A 276 -4.72 8.61 -7.62
CA GLY A 276 -6.02 7.99 -7.88
C GLY A 276 -7.04 8.92 -8.54
N TYR A 277 -6.62 10.01 -9.17
CA TYR A 277 -7.50 10.89 -9.95
C TYR A 277 -7.20 10.78 -11.45
N PRO A 278 -8.23 10.58 -12.31
CA PRO A 278 -8.06 10.40 -13.75
C PRO A 278 -7.24 11.50 -14.42
N GLU A 279 -7.37 12.76 -13.97
CA GLU A 279 -6.68 13.92 -14.53
C GLU A 279 -5.15 13.85 -14.38
N ALA A 280 -4.63 13.11 -13.41
CA ALA A 280 -3.19 12.91 -13.24
C ALA A 280 -2.58 12.14 -14.41
N PHE A 281 -3.34 11.23 -15.02
CA PHE A 281 -2.84 10.35 -16.07
C PHE A 281 -2.40 11.10 -17.35
N PRO A 282 -3.25 11.90 -18.04
CA PRO A 282 -2.81 12.64 -19.22
C PRO A 282 -1.72 13.68 -18.91
N GLU A 283 -1.70 14.25 -17.71
CA GLU A 283 -0.66 15.18 -17.29
C GLU A 283 0.69 14.46 -17.15
N GLY A 284 0.71 13.27 -16.49
CA GLY A 284 1.92 12.48 -16.35
C GLY A 284 2.54 12.05 -17.68
N ILE A 285 1.70 11.66 -18.68
CA ILE A 285 2.15 11.34 -20.04
C ILE A 285 2.96 12.51 -20.66
N GLU A 286 2.56 13.74 -20.43
CA GLU A 286 3.25 14.91 -20.96
C GLU A 286 4.62 15.11 -20.31
N MET A 287 4.76 14.82 -19.01
CA MET A 287 5.97 15.05 -18.21
C MET A 287 7.07 14.02 -18.43
N ILE A 288 6.76 12.87 -19.05
CA ILE A 288 7.73 11.78 -19.27
C ILE A 288 8.51 12.01 -20.56
N ARG A 289 9.81 11.69 -20.56
CA ARG A 289 10.65 11.72 -21.75
C ARG A 289 10.26 10.67 -22.79
N ARG A 290 10.81 10.79 -23.99
CA ARG A 290 10.72 9.72 -24.99
C ARG A 290 11.43 8.46 -24.48
N GLY A 291 10.80 7.30 -24.69
CA GLY A 291 11.28 6.00 -24.21
C GLY A 291 11.15 5.81 -22.69
N GLY A 292 10.54 6.75 -21.99
CA GLY A 292 10.33 6.66 -20.54
C GLY A 292 9.20 5.70 -20.15
N MET A 293 8.99 5.58 -18.85
CA MET A 293 8.02 4.66 -18.26
C MET A 293 7.00 5.40 -17.39
N TYR A 294 5.75 5.02 -17.50
CA TYR A 294 4.69 5.48 -16.61
C TYR A 294 4.02 4.31 -15.91
N ILE A 295 4.05 4.34 -14.58
CA ILE A 295 3.44 3.34 -13.72
C ILE A 295 2.19 3.92 -13.11
N LEU A 296 1.07 3.21 -13.21
CA LEU A 296 -0.23 3.58 -12.67
C LEU A 296 -0.57 2.63 -11.53
N GLU A 297 -0.71 3.14 -10.31
CA GLU A 297 -0.96 2.35 -9.11
C GLU A 297 -1.99 3.00 -8.17
N GLY A 298 -2.18 4.31 -8.26
CA GLY A 298 -3.11 5.05 -7.40
C GLY A 298 -4.58 4.84 -7.73
N MET A 299 -4.91 4.43 -8.96
CA MET A 299 -6.29 4.28 -9.45
C MET A 299 -6.88 2.91 -9.12
N PHE A 300 -6.95 2.57 -7.84
CA PHE A 300 -7.46 1.28 -7.39
C PHE A 300 -9.00 1.18 -7.48
N VAL A 301 -9.70 2.29 -7.32
CA VAL A 301 -11.16 2.38 -7.45
C VAL A 301 -11.50 3.10 -8.76
N ASP A 302 -12.53 2.61 -9.45
CA ASP A 302 -13.06 3.29 -10.63
C ASP A 302 -13.69 4.63 -10.22
N VAL A 303 -13.05 5.71 -10.64
CA VAL A 303 -13.47 7.10 -10.39
C VAL A 303 -13.87 7.84 -11.67
N GLY A 304 -14.01 7.10 -12.76
CA GLY A 304 -14.51 7.60 -14.05
C GLY A 304 -13.46 7.61 -15.16
N GLU A 305 -13.85 8.17 -16.31
CA GLU A 305 -13.09 8.17 -17.55
C GLU A 305 -12.44 9.53 -17.80
N ILE A 306 -11.29 9.52 -18.49
CA ILE A 306 -10.62 10.72 -18.98
C ILE A 306 -10.13 10.54 -20.43
N PRO A 307 -10.31 11.54 -21.31
CA PRO A 307 -9.75 11.50 -22.66
C PRO A 307 -8.22 11.52 -22.65
N VAL A 308 -7.61 10.61 -23.37
CA VAL A 308 -6.15 10.54 -23.58
C VAL A 308 -5.86 10.53 -25.06
N ASN A 309 -4.84 11.29 -25.50
CA ASN A 309 -4.39 11.26 -26.88
C ASN A 309 -3.40 10.09 -27.11
N PRO A 310 -3.82 8.99 -27.77
CA PRO A 310 -2.97 7.81 -27.95
C PRO A 310 -1.71 8.10 -28.78
N HIS A 311 -1.73 9.17 -29.61
CA HIS A 311 -0.57 9.56 -30.40
C HIS A 311 0.65 9.87 -29.51
N LEU A 312 0.45 10.46 -28.32
CA LEU A 312 1.54 10.76 -27.42
C LEU A 312 2.25 9.49 -26.92
N LEU A 313 1.52 8.40 -26.72
CA LEU A 313 2.09 7.12 -26.30
C LEU A 313 3.04 6.58 -27.40
N VAL A 314 2.61 6.64 -28.65
CA VAL A 314 3.37 6.16 -29.80
C VAL A 314 4.55 7.10 -30.10
N SER A 315 4.29 8.41 -30.19
CA SER A 315 5.33 9.40 -30.56
C SER A 315 6.46 9.50 -29.54
N LYS A 316 6.16 9.26 -28.26
CA LYS A 316 7.14 9.19 -27.18
C LYS A 316 7.69 7.78 -26.96
N SER A 317 7.14 6.74 -27.61
CA SER A 317 7.49 5.32 -27.35
C SER A 317 7.40 4.98 -25.86
N LEU A 318 6.32 5.39 -25.19
CA LEU A 318 6.16 5.20 -23.76
C LEU A 318 5.84 3.76 -23.42
N ARG A 319 6.28 3.35 -22.25
CA ARG A 319 5.84 2.12 -21.58
C ARG A 319 4.85 2.50 -20.48
N LEU A 320 3.64 1.97 -20.58
CA LEU A 320 2.59 2.11 -19.57
C LEU A 320 2.44 0.80 -18.82
N ILE A 321 2.44 0.86 -17.51
CA ILE A 321 2.29 -0.30 -16.64
C ILE A 321 1.23 0.01 -15.61
N GLY A 322 0.11 -0.70 -15.65
CA GLY A 322 -0.86 -0.74 -14.56
C GLY A 322 -0.43 -1.79 -13.55
N LEU A 323 -0.34 -1.41 -12.29
CA LEU A 323 -0.06 -2.32 -11.19
C LEU A 323 -1.15 -2.24 -10.14
N SER A 324 -1.56 -3.40 -9.67
CA SER A 324 -2.53 -3.57 -8.61
C SER A 324 -1.90 -4.44 -7.52
N ASN A 325 -2.02 -4.04 -6.28
CA ASN A 325 -1.43 -4.74 -5.14
C ASN A 325 0.11 -4.86 -5.20
N HIS A 326 0.64 -5.88 -4.55
CA HIS A 326 2.06 -6.13 -4.33
C HIS A 326 2.38 -7.61 -4.41
N PRO A 327 3.60 -8.00 -4.79
CA PRO A 327 4.00 -9.40 -4.82
C PRO A 327 4.27 -9.92 -3.39
N PHE A 328 3.95 -11.18 -3.15
CA PHE A 328 4.28 -11.85 -1.87
C PHE A 328 5.78 -11.79 -1.55
N THR A 329 6.62 -11.85 -2.57
CA THR A 329 8.08 -11.76 -2.44
C THR A 329 8.59 -10.36 -2.07
N GLY A 330 7.74 -9.34 -2.05
CA GLY A 330 8.12 -7.96 -1.73
C GLY A 330 8.28 -7.68 -0.22
N TYR A 331 7.72 -8.50 0.66
CA TYR A 331 7.67 -8.24 2.10
C TYR A 331 9.03 -8.32 2.77
N GLY A 332 9.74 -9.43 2.63
CA GLY A 332 11.07 -9.62 3.22
C GLY A 332 12.04 -8.51 2.78
N PRO A 333 12.26 -8.31 1.47
CA PRO A 333 13.12 -7.24 0.99
C PRO A 333 12.71 -5.84 1.46
N SER A 334 11.41 -5.56 1.65
CA SER A 334 10.92 -4.28 2.20
C SER A 334 11.32 -4.09 3.65
N MET A 335 11.19 -5.13 4.48
CA MET A 335 11.64 -5.09 5.87
C MET A 335 13.15 -4.94 6.00
N ASP A 336 13.93 -5.68 5.20
CA ASP A 336 15.38 -5.58 5.17
C ASP A 336 15.85 -4.18 4.75
N LEU A 337 15.15 -3.58 3.79
CA LEU A 337 15.42 -2.23 3.35
C LEU A 337 15.17 -1.22 4.48
N MET A 338 14.02 -1.30 5.13
CA MET A 338 13.68 -0.42 6.25
C MET A 338 14.66 -0.59 7.42
N LEU A 339 15.00 -1.82 7.79
CA LEU A 339 15.97 -2.12 8.84
C LEU A 339 17.34 -1.50 8.53
N ARG A 340 17.80 -1.62 7.29
CA ARG A 340 19.10 -1.06 6.83
C ARG A 340 19.16 0.45 6.90
N TYR A 341 18.06 1.13 6.59
CA TYR A 341 18.05 2.59 6.43
C TYR A 341 17.34 3.34 7.56
N GLN A 342 16.83 2.64 8.59
CA GLN A 342 16.05 3.28 9.68
C GLN A 342 16.79 4.40 10.42
N ASP A 343 18.13 4.36 10.46
CA ASP A 343 18.95 5.38 11.11
C ASP A 343 19.52 6.43 10.11
N GLN A 344 19.31 6.23 8.81
CA GLN A 344 19.81 7.12 7.76
C GLN A 344 18.70 7.99 7.15
N MET A 345 17.45 7.55 7.24
CA MET A 345 16.27 8.27 6.76
C MET A 345 15.29 8.47 7.94
N PRO A 346 14.48 9.53 7.93
CA PRO A 346 13.56 9.82 9.02
C PRO A 346 12.29 8.93 8.97
N LEU A 347 12.48 7.61 8.83
CA LEU A 347 11.39 6.65 8.66
C LEU A 347 10.42 6.64 9.84
N ASP A 348 10.87 7.00 11.03
CA ASP A 348 10.06 7.17 12.24
C ASP A 348 8.97 8.25 12.11
N ARG A 349 9.11 9.16 11.14
CA ARG A 349 8.15 10.24 10.87
C ARG A 349 7.01 9.85 9.93
N PHE A 350 7.02 8.64 9.43
CA PHE A 350 5.97 8.18 8.51
C PHE A 350 4.65 7.97 9.26
N VAL A 351 4.62 7.31 10.44
CA VAL A 351 3.45 7.31 11.35
C VAL A 351 3.34 8.67 12.02
N THR A 352 2.31 9.39 11.66
CA THR A 352 2.09 10.74 12.19
C THR A 352 1.04 10.80 13.29
N HIS A 353 0.12 9.84 13.32
CA HIS A 353 -0.97 9.81 14.30
C HIS A 353 -1.26 8.37 14.74
N ARG A 354 -1.50 8.23 16.05
CA ARG A 354 -1.87 6.96 16.70
C ARG A 354 -3.17 7.15 17.46
N PHE A 355 -4.03 6.17 17.41
CA PHE A 355 -5.32 6.19 18.07
C PHE A 355 -5.64 4.82 18.67
N GLY A 356 -6.23 4.80 19.87
CA GLY A 356 -6.87 3.60 20.39
C GLY A 356 -8.17 3.28 19.64
N LEU A 357 -8.71 2.08 19.82
CA LEU A 357 -9.94 1.64 19.12
C LEU A 357 -11.15 2.54 19.41
N ASP A 358 -11.27 3.06 20.63
CA ASP A 358 -12.37 3.93 21.02
C ASP A 358 -12.37 5.30 20.31
N GLN A 359 -11.30 5.62 19.62
CA GLN A 359 -11.12 6.87 18.85
C GLN A 359 -11.30 6.66 17.33
N ALA A 360 -12.01 5.61 16.92
CA ALA A 360 -12.12 5.20 15.52
C ALA A 360 -12.60 6.30 14.57
N GLU A 361 -13.64 7.05 14.96
CA GLU A 361 -14.15 8.16 14.15
C GLU A 361 -13.11 9.32 14.03
N GLN A 362 -12.38 9.61 15.10
CA GLN A 362 -11.31 10.61 15.07
C GLN A 362 -10.15 10.15 14.20
N ALA A 363 -9.76 8.87 14.28
CA ALA A 363 -8.73 8.27 13.44
C ALA A 363 -9.09 8.36 11.96
N MET A 364 -10.33 7.97 11.61
CA MET A 364 -10.82 8.04 10.23
C MET A 364 -10.90 9.50 9.74
N GLY A 365 -11.45 10.41 10.54
CA GLY A 365 -11.51 11.83 10.21
C GLY A 365 -10.12 12.43 9.97
N THR A 366 -9.13 12.06 10.78
CA THR A 366 -7.72 12.46 10.58
C THR A 366 -7.16 11.87 9.29
N ALA A 367 -7.40 10.58 9.04
CA ALA A 367 -6.91 9.89 7.84
C ALA A 367 -7.52 10.44 6.54
N LEU A 368 -8.77 10.87 6.57
CA LEU A 368 -9.44 11.53 5.44
C LEU A 368 -8.89 12.95 5.19
N GLY A 369 -8.27 13.55 6.18
CA GLY A 369 -7.65 14.88 6.08
C GLY A 369 -6.33 14.85 5.29
N HIS A 370 -5.80 16.06 5.05
CA HIS A 370 -4.56 16.25 4.30
C HIS A 370 -3.36 16.64 5.20
N GLN A 371 -3.53 16.62 6.53
CA GLN A 371 -2.51 16.99 7.52
C GLN A 371 -1.90 15.74 8.21
N CYS A 372 -1.89 14.62 7.53
CA CYS A 372 -1.31 13.37 8.00
C CYS A 372 -0.56 12.64 6.89
N MET A 373 0.37 11.77 7.28
CA MET A 373 0.93 10.74 6.41
C MET A 373 0.25 9.41 6.73
N LYS A 374 0.74 8.65 7.68
CA LYS A 374 0.11 7.39 8.11
C LYS A 374 -0.57 7.59 9.46
N VAL A 375 -1.83 7.22 9.51
CA VAL A 375 -2.62 7.07 10.74
C VAL A 375 -2.68 5.58 11.07
N VAL A 376 -2.47 5.22 12.33
CA VAL A 376 -2.52 3.84 12.78
C VAL A 376 -3.42 3.70 14.02
N PHE A 377 -4.03 2.53 14.16
CA PHE A 377 -4.58 2.08 15.41
C PHE A 377 -3.50 1.39 16.25
N THR A 378 -3.49 1.69 17.54
CA THR A 378 -2.72 1.03 18.60
C THR A 378 -3.74 0.46 19.59
N PRO A 379 -4.19 -0.79 19.42
CA PRO A 379 -5.39 -1.30 20.09
C PRO A 379 -5.32 -1.38 21.61
N TRP A 380 -4.12 -1.26 22.18
CA TRP A 380 -3.87 -1.42 23.63
C TRP A 380 -3.56 -0.09 24.34
N ASP A 381 -3.59 1.04 23.63
CA ASP A 381 -3.36 2.38 24.19
C ASP A 381 -4.65 3.00 24.75
#